data_4e7086679e1dc8e778a0261b810aa953
#
_entry.id   4e7086679e1dc8e778a0261b810aa953
#
_cell.length_a   1.000
_cell.length_b   1.000
_cell.length_c   1.000
_cell.angle_alpha   90.00
_cell.angle_beta   90.00
_cell.angle_gamma   90.00
#
_symmetry.space_group_name_H-M   'P 1'
#
loop_
_entity.id
_entity.type
_entity.pdbx_description
1 polymer ?
#
loop_
_entity_poly.entity_id
_entity_poly.type
_entity_poly.pdbx_seq_one_letter_code
_entity_poly.pdbx_strand_id
1 'polypeptide(L)'
;MLYVNQLEYPHLTYNHNTLNGGPPEGRNSVKTSGCGLCCASMVVDQLTDQTLPIEDCVRLSEETGANQWIGTSMKVLGKALSERYEIDFSYTNDIDEAIEHLAKGGRVIVLVGGARDGYADLFTKRGHYMLLLSYDGEEFCILDPALSDEKYAEEGRVGRVRIKPPFLYSSKEEIVLAAEAQKTRYFLFSRRKI
;
A
#
# COMPACT_ATOMS: atom_id res chain seq x y z
N MET A 1 -1.31 0.04 17.39
CA MET A 1 -1.15 0.27 15.94
C MET A 1 -0.27 -0.83 15.40
N LEU A 2 -0.81 -1.63 14.50
CA LEU A 2 -0.11 -2.72 13.82
C LEU A 2 0.79 -2.15 12.71
N TYR A 3 2.02 -2.64 12.61
CA TYR A 3 2.88 -2.51 11.44
C TYR A 3 3.19 -3.91 10.88
N VAL A 4 2.99 -4.09 9.57
CA VAL A 4 3.21 -5.36 8.88
C VAL A 4 4.23 -5.15 7.77
N ASN A 5 5.37 -5.85 7.88
CA ASN A 5 6.43 -5.82 6.88
C ASN A 5 6.35 -7.07 5.99
N GLN A 6 6.12 -6.88 4.68
CA GLN A 6 6.02 -7.99 3.73
C GLN A 6 7.29 -8.84 3.65
N LEU A 7 8.46 -8.26 3.97
CA LEU A 7 9.75 -8.96 3.92
C LEU A 7 9.84 -10.12 4.92
N GLU A 8 8.98 -10.14 5.95
CA GLU A 8 8.90 -11.20 6.97
C GLU A 8 8.14 -12.45 6.48
N TYR A 9 7.51 -12.41 5.28
CA TYR A 9 6.69 -13.49 4.74
C TYR A 9 7.26 -14.10 3.44
N PRO A 10 8.53 -14.59 3.43
CA PRO A 10 9.13 -15.16 2.21
C PRO A 10 8.53 -16.49 1.79
N HIS A 11 7.92 -17.23 2.75
CA HIS A 11 7.37 -18.59 2.53
C HIS A 11 5.87 -18.60 2.30
N LEU A 12 5.18 -17.48 2.53
CA LEU A 12 3.74 -17.40 2.29
C LEU A 12 3.49 -17.14 0.80
N THR A 13 2.93 -18.15 0.12
CA THR A 13 2.65 -18.06 -1.33
C THR A 13 1.61 -16.99 -1.62
N TYR A 14 1.87 -16.16 -2.62
CA TYR A 14 0.97 -15.15 -3.12
C TYR A 14 1.29 -14.81 -4.58
N ASN A 15 0.30 -14.37 -5.33
CA ASN A 15 0.45 -13.99 -6.74
C ASN A 15 0.87 -15.16 -7.66
N HIS A 16 0.15 -16.27 -7.54
CA HIS A 16 0.33 -17.47 -8.37
C HIS A 16 -0.82 -17.68 -9.37
N ASN A 17 -1.45 -16.59 -9.80
CA ASN A 17 -2.51 -16.66 -10.79
C ASN A 17 -1.95 -17.13 -12.15
N THR A 18 -2.43 -18.27 -12.61
CA THR A 18 -1.98 -18.93 -13.84
C THR A 18 -2.76 -18.53 -15.09
N LEU A 19 -3.78 -17.68 -14.98
CA LEU A 19 -4.67 -17.33 -16.10
C LEU A 19 -3.91 -16.72 -17.29
N ASN A 20 -2.74 -16.14 -17.09
CA ASN A 20 -1.90 -15.55 -18.13
C ASN A 20 -0.46 -16.07 -18.10
N GLY A 21 -0.25 -17.36 -17.80
CA GLY A 21 1.08 -17.97 -17.79
C GLY A 21 1.81 -17.89 -16.45
N GLY A 22 1.10 -17.51 -15.37
CA GLY A 22 1.66 -17.44 -14.03
C GLY A 22 2.38 -16.12 -13.70
N PRO A 23 2.80 -15.92 -12.46
CA PRO A 23 3.53 -14.74 -12.05
C PRO A 23 4.93 -14.70 -12.66
N PRO A 24 5.52 -13.49 -12.85
CA PRO A 24 6.92 -13.38 -13.22
C PRO A 24 7.81 -14.14 -12.23
N GLU A 25 8.90 -14.71 -12.74
CA GLU A 25 9.85 -15.45 -11.91
C GLU A 25 10.26 -14.66 -10.65
N GLY A 26 10.30 -15.33 -9.49
CA GLY A 26 10.65 -14.72 -8.22
C GLY A 26 9.57 -13.85 -7.57
N ARG A 27 8.34 -13.80 -8.12
CA ARG A 27 7.24 -12.99 -7.59
C ARG A 27 6.03 -13.84 -7.14
N ASN A 28 6.28 -14.83 -6.34
CA ASN A 28 5.27 -15.81 -5.92
C ASN A 28 5.05 -15.86 -4.40
N SER A 29 5.45 -14.84 -3.67
CA SER A 29 5.26 -14.76 -2.21
C SER A 29 4.76 -13.39 -1.77
N VAL A 30 4.24 -13.33 -0.53
CA VAL A 30 3.90 -12.06 0.12
C VAL A 30 5.12 -11.14 0.19
N LYS A 31 6.31 -11.67 0.48
CA LYS A 31 7.57 -10.90 0.46
C LYS A 31 7.75 -10.11 -0.84
N THR A 32 7.38 -10.67 -1.97
CA THR A 32 7.65 -10.08 -3.29
C THR A 32 6.47 -9.33 -3.91
N SER A 33 5.24 -9.60 -3.46
CA SER A 33 4.01 -9.10 -4.09
C SER A 33 2.91 -8.70 -3.10
N GLY A 34 3.16 -8.78 -1.78
CA GLY A 34 2.15 -8.63 -0.74
C GLY A 34 1.96 -7.23 -0.17
N CYS A 35 2.55 -6.19 -0.74
CA CYS A 35 2.45 -4.83 -0.20
C CYS A 35 0.99 -4.38 0.00
N GLY A 36 0.09 -4.69 -0.94
CA GLY A 36 -1.33 -4.38 -0.83
C GLY A 36 -2.03 -5.13 0.32
N LEU A 37 -1.64 -6.39 0.57
CA LEU A 37 -2.17 -7.19 1.68
C LEU A 37 -1.75 -6.61 3.02
N CYS A 38 -0.47 -6.24 3.16
CA CYS A 38 0.05 -5.62 4.38
C CYS A 38 -0.64 -4.30 4.68
N CYS A 39 -0.84 -3.45 3.65
CA CYS A 39 -1.61 -2.21 3.80
C CYS A 39 -3.06 -2.49 4.24
N ALA A 40 -3.72 -3.48 3.64
CA ALA A 40 -5.09 -3.87 3.99
C ALA A 40 -5.20 -4.34 5.45
N SER A 41 -4.27 -5.19 5.91
CA SER A 41 -4.19 -5.64 7.30
C SER A 41 -4.04 -4.46 8.27
N MET A 42 -3.13 -3.51 7.96
CA MET A 42 -2.92 -2.32 8.78
C MET A 42 -4.13 -1.37 8.78
N VAL A 43 -4.87 -1.26 7.66
CA VAL A 43 -6.12 -0.48 7.59
C VAL A 43 -7.19 -1.05 8.52
N VAL A 44 -7.40 -2.37 8.49
CA VAL A 44 -8.38 -3.04 9.36
C VAL A 44 -8.05 -2.81 10.84
N ASP A 45 -6.79 -3.02 11.25
CA ASP A 45 -6.33 -2.78 12.63
C ASP A 45 -6.60 -1.34 13.10
N GLN A 46 -6.44 -0.35 12.21
CA GLN A 46 -6.55 1.05 12.59
C GLN A 46 -7.98 1.61 12.55
N LEU A 47 -8.83 1.03 11.73
CA LEU A 47 -10.19 1.52 11.53
C LEU A 47 -11.26 0.69 12.23
N THR A 48 -10.90 -0.48 12.78
CA THR A 48 -11.84 -1.37 13.45
C THR A 48 -11.25 -1.91 14.76
N ASP A 49 -12.06 -2.63 15.52
CA ASP A 49 -11.61 -3.41 16.69
C ASP A 49 -11.30 -4.88 16.30
N GLN A 50 -11.16 -5.15 15.00
CA GLN A 50 -10.86 -6.46 14.44
C GLN A 50 -9.43 -6.51 13.90
N THR A 51 -8.94 -7.73 13.63
CA THR A 51 -7.66 -7.96 12.99
C THR A 51 -7.86 -8.70 11.66
N LEU A 52 -6.92 -8.50 10.73
CA LEU A 52 -6.84 -9.25 9.47
C LEU A 52 -5.42 -9.82 9.36
N PRO A 53 -5.15 -11.05 9.87
CA PRO A 53 -3.88 -11.73 9.68
C PRO A 53 -3.53 -11.84 8.18
N ILE A 54 -2.24 -11.87 7.86
CA ILE A 54 -1.79 -11.86 6.45
C ILE A 54 -2.27 -13.08 5.70
N GLU A 55 -2.30 -14.26 6.35
CA GLU A 55 -2.83 -15.50 5.77
C GLU A 55 -4.32 -15.37 5.41
N ASP A 56 -5.09 -14.70 6.25
CA ASP A 56 -6.52 -14.44 6.00
C ASP A 56 -6.71 -13.40 4.90
N CYS A 57 -5.81 -12.42 4.82
CA CYS A 57 -5.82 -11.44 3.75
C CYS A 57 -5.47 -12.07 2.39
N VAL A 58 -4.53 -13.01 2.36
CA VAL A 58 -4.23 -13.84 1.17
C VAL A 58 -5.49 -14.56 0.71
N ARG A 59 -6.15 -15.33 1.62
CA ARG A 59 -7.39 -16.04 1.29
C ARG A 59 -8.48 -15.11 0.77
N LEU A 60 -8.73 -14.00 1.45
CA LEU A 60 -9.73 -13.01 1.02
C LEU A 60 -9.42 -12.48 -0.38
N SER A 61 -8.16 -12.20 -0.68
CA SER A 61 -7.75 -11.68 -1.99
C SER A 61 -7.91 -12.73 -3.11
N GLU A 62 -7.73 -14.01 -2.81
CA GLU A 62 -7.93 -15.12 -3.74
C GLU A 62 -9.43 -15.36 -3.97
N GLU A 63 -10.22 -15.45 -2.92
CA GLU A 63 -11.68 -15.65 -2.97
C GLU A 63 -12.40 -14.56 -3.76
N THR A 64 -11.93 -13.33 -3.66
CA THR A 64 -12.56 -12.17 -4.32
C THR A 64 -11.99 -11.84 -5.70
N GLY A 65 -10.93 -12.52 -6.13
CA GLY A 65 -10.21 -12.22 -7.38
C GLY A 65 -9.34 -10.98 -7.30
N ALA A 66 -9.03 -10.48 -6.09
CA ALA A 66 -8.09 -9.38 -5.90
C ALA A 66 -6.63 -9.81 -6.13
N ASN A 67 -6.32 -11.11 -5.97
CA ASN A 67 -5.02 -11.66 -6.30
C ASN A 67 -4.85 -11.72 -7.82
N GLN A 68 -4.00 -10.85 -8.36
CA GLN A 68 -3.71 -10.76 -9.79
C GLN A 68 -2.24 -11.04 -10.05
N TRP A 69 -1.91 -11.47 -11.27
CA TRP A 69 -0.56 -11.87 -11.63
C TRP A 69 0.51 -10.77 -11.41
N ILE A 70 0.12 -9.50 -11.39
CA ILE A 70 0.99 -8.35 -11.12
C ILE A 70 0.99 -7.89 -9.65
N GLY A 71 0.19 -8.51 -8.79
CA GLY A 71 0.00 -8.14 -7.39
C GLY A 71 -1.46 -8.05 -6.98
N THR A 72 -1.78 -7.13 -6.09
CA THR A 72 -3.13 -6.96 -5.53
C THR A 72 -3.92 -5.90 -6.29
N SER A 73 -5.14 -6.23 -6.70
CA SER A 73 -6.13 -5.23 -7.12
C SER A 73 -6.76 -4.56 -5.90
N MET A 74 -6.31 -3.37 -5.53
CA MET A 74 -6.86 -2.66 -4.37
C MET A 74 -8.32 -2.24 -4.58
N LYS A 75 -8.80 -2.07 -5.81
CA LYS A 75 -10.23 -1.82 -6.06
C LYS A 75 -11.11 -2.99 -5.64
N VAL A 76 -10.67 -4.21 -5.92
CA VAL A 76 -11.41 -5.42 -5.56
C VAL A 76 -11.27 -5.70 -4.07
N LEU A 77 -10.02 -5.69 -3.55
CA LEU A 77 -9.77 -5.96 -2.13
C LEU A 77 -10.43 -4.90 -1.24
N GLY A 78 -10.34 -3.61 -1.59
CA GLY A 78 -10.95 -2.53 -0.81
C GLY A 78 -12.46 -2.64 -0.70
N LYS A 79 -13.13 -3.07 -1.77
CA LYS A 79 -14.58 -3.38 -1.72
C LYS A 79 -14.87 -4.55 -0.77
N ALA A 80 -14.09 -5.62 -0.86
CA ALA A 80 -14.25 -6.77 0.03
C ALA A 80 -14.01 -6.43 1.50
N LEU A 81 -13.00 -5.58 1.78
CA LEU A 81 -12.75 -5.06 3.13
C LEU A 81 -13.93 -4.22 3.63
N SER A 82 -14.46 -3.34 2.79
CA SER A 82 -15.63 -2.50 3.11
C SER A 82 -16.84 -3.32 3.52
N GLU A 83 -17.11 -4.39 2.79
CA GLU A 83 -18.24 -5.29 3.07
C GLU A 83 -18.00 -6.13 4.34
N ARG A 84 -16.78 -6.68 4.51
CA ARG A 84 -16.48 -7.61 5.61
C ARG A 84 -16.27 -6.94 6.96
N TYR A 85 -15.67 -5.73 6.96
CA TYR A 85 -15.28 -5.02 8.18
C TYR A 85 -16.11 -3.77 8.46
N GLU A 86 -17.15 -3.52 7.68
CA GLU A 86 -18.06 -2.38 7.83
C GLU A 86 -17.36 -1.03 7.84
N ILE A 87 -16.33 -0.89 7.01
CA ILE A 87 -15.61 0.36 6.77
C ILE A 87 -16.02 0.97 5.43
N ASP A 88 -15.94 2.29 5.30
CA ASP A 88 -16.19 2.95 4.02
C ASP A 88 -14.96 2.86 3.12
N PHE A 89 -15.20 2.68 1.82
CA PHE A 89 -14.16 2.58 0.81
C PHE A 89 -14.50 3.41 -0.43
N SER A 90 -13.54 4.20 -0.89
CA SER A 90 -13.58 4.90 -2.17
C SER A 90 -12.15 5.07 -2.73
N TYR A 91 -12.01 5.73 -3.88
CA TYR A 91 -10.70 6.04 -4.45
C TYR A 91 -10.76 7.32 -5.26
N THR A 92 -9.62 8.01 -5.34
CA THR A 92 -9.45 9.25 -6.10
C THR A 92 -8.06 9.32 -6.74
N ASN A 93 -7.89 10.26 -7.66
CA ASN A 93 -6.58 10.65 -8.19
C ASN A 93 -6.14 12.03 -7.68
N ASP A 94 -6.97 12.66 -6.87
CA ASP A 94 -6.71 13.97 -6.28
C ASP A 94 -6.01 13.82 -4.92
N ILE A 95 -4.82 14.39 -4.79
CA ILE A 95 -4.03 14.36 -3.55
C ILE A 95 -4.68 15.22 -2.45
N ASP A 96 -5.38 16.29 -2.80
CA ASP A 96 -6.00 17.18 -1.83
C ASP A 96 -7.23 16.50 -1.21
N GLU A 97 -8.03 15.74 -1.99
CA GLU A 97 -9.06 14.85 -1.44
C GLU A 97 -8.48 13.79 -0.49
N ALA A 98 -7.33 13.21 -0.84
CA ALA A 98 -6.66 12.24 0.03
C ALA A 98 -6.19 12.88 1.35
N ILE A 99 -5.65 14.09 1.30
CA ILE A 99 -5.24 14.87 2.48
C ILE A 99 -6.45 15.21 3.36
N GLU A 100 -7.56 15.69 2.77
CA GLU A 100 -8.79 15.94 3.53
C GLU A 100 -9.33 14.68 4.20
N HIS A 101 -9.24 13.53 3.51
CA HIS A 101 -9.68 12.25 4.06
C HIS A 101 -8.85 11.85 5.28
N LEU A 102 -7.50 12.01 5.23
CA LEU A 102 -6.62 11.81 6.38
C LEU A 102 -6.94 12.76 7.54
N ALA A 103 -7.18 14.05 7.26
CA ALA A 103 -7.53 15.05 8.26
C ALA A 103 -8.85 14.72 9.00
N LYS A 104 -9.76 13.99 8.35
CA LYS A 104 -11.03 13.48 8.94
C LYS A 104 -10.86 12.15 9.70
N GLY A 105 -9.62 11.69 9.90
CA GLY A 105 -9.31 10.44 10.62
C GLY A 105 -9.34 9.18 9.76
N GLY A 106 -9.47 9.32 8.45
CA GLY A 106 -9.36 8.21 7.51
C GLY A 106 -7.94 7.68 7.34
N ARG A 107 -7.80 6.69 6.47
CA ARG A 107 -6.52 6.11 6.02
C ARG A 107 -6.50 6.07 4.51
N VAL A 108 -5.32 6.24 3.93
CA VAL A 108 -5.16 6.25 2.48
C VAL A 108 -4.07 5.26 2.07
N ILE A 109 -4.42 4.29 1.23
CA ILE A 109 -3.40 3.47 0.57
C ILE A 109 -3.03 4.15 -0.74
N VAL A 110 -1.75 4.50 -0.91
CA VAL A 110 -1.24 5.06 -2.16
C VAL A 110 -0.58 3.97 -2.99
N LEU A 111 -0.83 3.98 -4.30
CA LEU A 111 -0.10 3.19 -5.29
C LEU A 111 0.96 4.08 -5.96
N VAL A 112 2.21 3.72 -5.78
CA VAL A 112 3.36 4.42 -6.38
C VAL A 112 4.02 3.57 -7.46
N GLY A 113 4.69 4.21 -8.41
CA GLY A 113 5.40 3.58 -9.51
C GLY A 113 6.91 3.71 -9.42
N GLY A 114 7.60 3.00 -10.34
CA GLY A 114 9.04 3.08 -10.51
C GLY A 114 9.49 4.27 -11.35
N ALA A 115 10.77 4.26 -11.72
CA ALA A 115 11.40 5.30 -12.53
C ALA A 115 10.71 5.49 -13.89
N ARG A 116 10.67 6.72 -14.34
CA ARG A 116 10.20 7.18 -15.66
C ARG A 116 10.84 8.53 -15.99
N ASP A 117 10.56 9.05 -17.18
CA ASP A 117 11.04 10.37 -17.57
C ASP A 117 10.62 11.44 -16.52
N GLY A 118 11.63 12.15 -16.00
CA GLY A 118 11.44 13.19 -14.99
C GLY A 118 11.23 12.68 -13.55
N TYR A 119 11.27 11.37 -13.30
CA TYR A 119 11.15 10.80 -11.95
C TYR A 119 12.12 9.64 -11.73
N ALA A 120 13.04 9.80 -10.79
CA ALA A 120 13.86 8.70 -10.27
C ALA A 120 13.07 7.93 -9.20
N ASP A 121 13.08 6.62 -9.26
CA ASP A 121 12.34 5.75 -8.33
C ASP A 121 12.76 5.94 -6.88
N LEU A 122 11.86 6.46 -6.06
CA LEU A 122 12.12 6.65 -4.64
C LEU A 122 11.67 5.44 -3.81
N PHE A 123 10.43 4.99 -4.01
CA PHE A 123 9.80 3.99 -3.14
C PHE A 123 9.87 2.58 -3.72
N THR A 124 10.01 2.44 -5.03
CA THR A 124 9.94 1.14 -5.71
C THR A 124 10.49 1.23 -7.12
N LYS A 125 11.06 0.12 -7.61
CA LYS A 125 11.46 -0.04 -9.02
C LYS A 125 10.29 -0.39 -9.95
N ARG A 126 9.11 -0.73 -9.41
CA ARG A 126 7.93 -1.16 -10.19
C ARG A 126 6.67 -0.51 -9.65
N GLY A 127 5.71 -1.29 -9.10
CA GLY A 127 4.53 -0.82 -8.40
C GLY A 127 4.61 -1.17 -6.92
N HIS A 128 4.11 -0.30 -6.05
CA HIS A 128 4.14 -0.53 -4.61
C HIS A 128 3.00 0.19 -3.91
N TYR A 129 2.37 -0.48 -2.95
CA TYR A 129 1.39 0.12 -2.06
C TYR A 129 2.04 0.53 -0.75
N MET A 130 1.69 1.71 -0.26
CA MET A 130 2.07 2.21 1.06
C MET A 130 0.85 2.80 1.75
N LEU A 131 0.84 2.81 3.09
CA LEU A 131 -0.26 3.36 3.89
C LEU A 131 0.10 4.76 4.42
N LEU A 132 -0.63 5.77 3.96
CA LEU A 132 -0.56 7.14 4.48
C LEU A 132 -1.43 7.23 5.73
N LEU A 133 -0.85 7.74 6.82
CA LEU A 133 -1.49 7.87 8.13
C LEU A 133 -1.99 9.29 8.42
N SER A 134 -1.17 10.28 8.08
CA SER A 134 -1.44 11.70 8.29
C SER A 134 -0.59 12.57 7.35
N TYR A 135 -0.96 13.82 7.25
CA TYR A 135 -0.19 14.88 6.61
C TYR A 135 -0.16 16.09 7.54
N ASP A 136 1.01 16.66 7.82
CA ASP A 136 1.19 17.77 8.77
C ASP A 136 1.29 19.16 8.11
N GLY A 137 1.17 19.22 6.78
CA GLY A 137 1.35 20.42 5.98
C GLY A 137 2.66 20.42 5.19
N GLU A 138 3.62 19.58 5.56
CA GLU A 138 4.92 19.44 4.91
C GLU A 138 5.19 18.00 4.48
N GLU A 139 5.02 17.02 5.40
CA GLU A 139 5.32 15.62 5.16
C GLU A 139 4.12 14.71 5.45
N PHE A 140 4.01 13.64 4.67
CA PHE A 140 3.17 12.49 5.03
C PHE A 140 3.89 11.60 6.02
N CYS A 141 3.18 11.14 7.06
CA CYS A 141 3.56 9.99 7.87
C CYS A 141 3.07 8.71 7.20
N ILE A 142 3.96 7.77 6.93
CA ILE A 142 3.72 6.62 6.06
C ILE A 142 4.16 5.34 6.75
N LEU A 143 3.39 4.25 6.57
CA LEU A 143 3.85 2.89 6.79
C LEU A 143 4.17 2.25 5.44
N ASP A 144 5.46 1.95 5.23
CA ASP A 144 5.94 1.24 4.05
C ASP A 144 6.05 -0.26 4.35
N PRO A 145 5.23 -1.14 3.72
CA PRO A 145 5.31 -2.58 3.94
C PRO A 145 6.64 -3.23 3.56
N ALA A 146 7.49 -2.53 2.83
CA ALA A 146 8.82 -3.00 2.43
C ALA A 146 9.92 -2.08 2.97
N LEU A 147 9.72 -1.50 4.17
CA LEU A 147 10.74 -0.69 4.82
C LEU A 147 11.95 -1.55 5.18
N SER A 148 13.11 -1.15 4.68
CA SER A 148 14.42 -1.64 5.10
C SER A 148 15.46 -0.54 4.96
N ASP A 149 16.53 -0.63 5.75
CA ASP A 149 17.60 0.36 5.72
C ASP A 149 18.30 0.38 4.35
N GLU A 150 18.52 -0.79 3.75
CA GLU A 150 19.18 -0.93 2.45
C GLU A 150 18.37 -0.26 1.33
N LYS A 151 17.02 -0.36 1.37
CA LYS A 151 16.14 0.21 0.35
C LYS A 151 16.33 1.71 0.16
N TYR A 152 16.46 2.43 1.27
CA TYR A 152 16.56 3.89 1.26
C TYR A 152 17.99 4.42 1.34
N ALA A 153 18.99 3.52 1.48
CA ALA A 153 20.39 3.83 1.32
C ALA A 153 20.90 3.74 -0.14
N GLU A 154 20.05 3.22 -1.07
CA GLU A 154 20.38 3.16 -2.50
C GLU A 154 20.63 4.57 -3.08
N GLU A 155 21.54 4.65 -4.04
CA GLU A 155 21.81 5.88 -4.80
C GLU A 155 20.51 6.42 -5.44
N GLY A 156 20.28 7.73 -5.35
CA GLY A 156 19.06 8.38 -5.81
C GLY A 156 17.89 8.36 -4.81
N ARG A 157 17.99 7.61 -3.70
CA ARG A 157 16.98 7.57 -2.62
C ARG A 157 17.45 8.20 -1.33
N VAL A 158 18.76 8.12 -1.06
CA VAL A 158 19.35 8.64 0.17
C VAL A 158 19.04 10.13 0.35
N GLY A 159 18.55 10.49 1.55
CA GLY A 159 18.24 11.87 1.91
C GLY A 159 16.92 12.44 1.37
N ARG A 160 16.18 11.67 0.53
CA ARG A 160 14.86 12.11 -0.01
C ARG A 160 13.69 11.76 0.90
N VAL A 161 13.91 10.91 1.88
CA VAL A 161 12.92 10.55 2.91
C VAL A 161 13.57 10.61 4.29
N ARG A 162 12.76 10.80 5.30
CA ARG A 162 13.16 10.73 6.71
C ARG A 162 12.57 9.46 7.32
N ILE A 163 13.41 8.64 7.94
CA ILE A 163 13.01 7.36 8.51
C ILE A 163 13.07 7.43 10.03
N LYS A 164 11.99 7.02 10.68
CA LYS A 164 11.88 6.78 12.12
C LYS A 164 11.03 5.51 12.32
N PRO A 165 11.64 4.33 12.28
CA PRO A 165 10.89 3.07 12.24
C PRO A 165 9.80 2.97 13.31
N PRO A 166 8.61 2.45 12.95
CA PRO A 166 8.23 1.89 11.66
C PRO A 166 7.77 2.95 10.63
N PHE A 167 7.95 4.24 10.92
CA PHE A 167 7.46 5.34 10.09
C PHE A 167 8.49 5.80 9.07
N LEU A 168 7.98 6.11 7.90
CA LEU A 168 8.64 6.83 6.82
C LEU A 168 7.96 8.19 6.66
N TYR A 169 8.74 9.24 6.42
CA TYR A 169 8.22 10.59 6.16
C TYR A 169 8.70 11.07 4.80
N SER A 170 7.78 11.62 4.01
CA SER A 170 8.04 12.10 2.66
C SER A 170 7.19 13.31 2.31
N SER A 171 7.71 14.21 1.50
CA SER A 171 6.98 15.40 1.06
C SER A 171 5.79 15.05 0.16
N LYS A 172 4.85 16.01 0.05
CA LYS A 172 3.69 15.90 -0.86
C LYS A 172 4.15 15.73 -2.32
N GLU A 173 5.16 16.48 -2.73
CA GLU A 173 5.71 16.47 -4.09
C GLU A 173 6.22 15.07 -4.48
N GLU A 174 6.96 14.41 -3.59
CA GLU A 174 7.49 13.06 -3.83
C GLU A 174 6.36 12.02 -3.97
N ILE A 175 5.33 12.11 -3.14
CA ILE A 175 4.17 11.21 -3.21
C ILE A 175 3.38 11.43 -4.52
N VAL A 176 3.13 12.70 -4.89
CA VAL A 176 2.44 13.04 -6.14
C VAL A 176 3.21 12.52 -7.35
N LEU A 177 4.51 12.83 -7.42
CA LEU A 177 5.37 12.35 -8.51
C LEU A 177 5.40 10.82 -8.55
N ALA A 178 5.60 10.14 -7.42
CA ALA A 178 5.64 8.68 -7.39
C ALA A 178 4.33 8.02 -7.85
N ALA A 179 3.18 8.64 -7.56
CA ALA A 179 1.86 8.10 -7.91
C ALA A 179 1.39 8.48 -9.32
N GLU A 180 1.98 9.48 -9.97
CA GLU A 180 1.47 10.12 -11.19
C GLU A 180 1.24 9.14 -12.36
N ALA A 181 2.10 8.14 -12.54
CA ALA A 181 1.96 7.14 -13.59
C ALA A 181 0.84 6.11 -13.35
N GLN A 182 0.23 6.12 -12.16
CA GLN A 182 -0.78 5.14 -11.80
C GLN A 182 -2.17 5.58 -12.28
N LYS A 183 -2.92 4.63 -12.85
CA LYS A 183 -4.31 4.86 -13.31
C LYS A 183 -5.26 5.21 -12.15
N THR A 184 -5.04 4.62 -10.98
CA THR A 184 -5.74 4.95 -9.72
C THR A 184 -4.67 5.05 -8.64
N ARG A 185 -4.64 6.17 -7.93
CA ARG A 185 -3.50 6.58 -7.10
C ARG A 185 -3.77 6.38 -5.62
N TYR A 186 -4.93 6.82 -5.14
CA TYR A 186 -5.26 6.92 -3.72
C TYR A 186 -6.53 6.14 -3.42
N PHE A 187 -6.45 5.19 -2.49
CA PHE A 187 -7.56 4.36 -2.04
C PHE A 187 -7.88 4.75 -0.60
N LEU A 188 -9.11 5.25 -0.40
CA LEU A 188 -9.55 5.94 0.80
C LEU A 188 -10.38 4.99 1.67
N PHE A 189 -10.01 4.88 2.94
CA PHE A 189 -10.71 4.05 3.92
C PHE A 189 -11.06 4.86 5.16
N SER A 190 -12.28 4.71 5.70
CA SER A 190 -12.69 5.33 6.95
C SER A 190 -13.63 4.44 7.74
N ARG A 191 -13.77 4.72 9.03
CA ARG A 191 -14.81 4.10 9.85
C ARG A 191 -16.17 4.46 9.25
N ARG A 192 -17.06 3.46 9.12
CA ARG A 192 -18.45 3.72 8.72
C ARG A 192 -19.12 4.55 9.81
N LYS A 193 -19.71 5.67 9.42
CA LYS A 193 -20.55 6.45 10.34
C LYS A 193 -21.87 5.71 10.51
N ILE A 194 -22.18 5.35 11.75
CA ILE A 194 -23.48 4.79 12.15
C ILE A 194 -24.53 5.91 12.13
#